data_fcf176e6259bbabedfb68744a717a598
#
_entry.id   fcf176e6259bbabedfb68744a717a598
#
_cell.length_a   1.000
_cell.length_b   1.000
_cell.length_c   1.000
_cell.angle_alpha   90.00
_cell.angle_beta   90.00
_cell.angle_gamma   90.00
#
_symmetry.space_group_name_H-M   'P 1'
#
loop_
_entity.id
_entity.type
_entity.pdbx_description
1 polymer ?
#
loop_
_entity_poly.entity_id
_entity_poly.type
_entity_poly.pdbx_seq_one_letter_code
_entity_poly.pdbx_strand_id
1 'polypeptide(L)'
;MSKTPDQPDQPNAAIDPVIPEVPGDVTLERVRAALHERGEFLADLPESVLGEHDLHTYTVALTGHYLNVTTRWSRTIPAPARRAASQLVNDWNRDRIMPTLYSHAGEDGIGLSVRSSLSTVVGATDRPLSDFIASSVVAARHAL
;
A
#
# COMPACT_ATOMS: atom_id res chain seq x y z
N MET A 1 -11.73 -17.44 -50.67
CA MET A 1 -11.58 -17.36 -50.07
C MET A 1 -11.31 -16.93 -49.40
N SER A 2 -11.27 -16.93 -49.27
CA SER A 2 -10.99 -16.61 -48.33
C SER A 2 -10.82 -16.30 -47.58
N LYS A 3 -10.73 -16.15 -47.43
CA LYS A 3 -10.57 -15.91 -46.39
C LYS A 3 -10.47 -15.65 -45.69
N THR A 4 -10.56 -15.62 -45.71
CA THR A 4 -10.51 -15.41 -44.78
C THR A 4 -10.30 -15.33 -43.99
N PRO A 5 -10.17 -15.46 -44.19
CA PRO A 5 -9.98 -15.30 -43.12
C PRO A 5 -9.87 -15.02 -42.38
N ASP A 6 -9.76 -15.04 -42.32
CA ASP A 6 -9.69 -14.89 -41.41
C ASP A 6 -9.69 -14.57 -40.68
N GLN A 7 -9.86 -14.39 -40.66
CA GLN A 7 -9.99 -14.10 -39.84
C GLN A 7 -9.76 -14.13 -39.00
N PRO A 8 -9.61 -14.23 -39.13
CA PRO A 8 -9.48 -14.06 -38.10
C PRO A 8 -9.35 -13.84 -37.41
N ASP A 9 -9.29 -13.94 -37.32
CA ASP A 9 -9.23 -13.71 -36.44
C ASP A 9 -9.45 -13.29 -35.78
N GLN A 10 -9.83 -13.01 -35.65
CA GLN A 10 -10.16 -12.51 -34.92
C GLN A 10 -10.09 -12.59 -34.05
N PRO A 11 -10.07 -12.83 -33.89
CA PRO A 11 -10.08 -12.64 -32.89
C PRO A 11 -9.81 -12.34 -32.27
N ASN A 12 -9.54 -12.27 -32.13
CA ASN A 12 -9.25 -11.75 -31.52
C ASN A 12 -9.53 -11.04 -31.06
N ALA A 13 -9.83 -11.06 -31.31
CA ALA A 13 -10.20 -10.00 -30.93
C ALA A 13 -10.38 -9.83 -29.63
N ALA A 14 -10.82 -10.39 -29.22
CA ALA A 14 -11.13 -10.22 -28.03
C ALA A 14 -10.08 -9.99 -27.21
N ILE A 15 -9.33 -9.99 -27.60
CA ILE A 15 -8.44 -9.80 -26.81
C ILE A 15 -8.17 -8.60 -26.65
N ASP A 16 -8.71 -8.18 -27.06
CA ASP A 16 -8.55 -7.15 -26.90
C ASP A 16 -8.30 -6.59 -25.93
N PRO A 17 -8.60 -6.85 -25.25
CA PRO A 17 -8.27 -6.08 -24.34
C PRO A 17 -6.96 -5.86 -24.27
N VAL A 18 -6.50 -6.01 -25.05
CA VAL A 18 -5.31 -5.80 -25.05
C VAL A 18 -4.89 -4.45 -25.28
N ILE A 19 -5.61 -3.50 -24.90
CA ILE A 19 -5.17 -2.16 -24.82
C ILE A 19 -4.29 -2.10 -23.59
N PRO A 20 -3.01 -1.85 -23.72
CA PRO A 20 -2.16 -1.76 -22.55
C PRO A 20 -2.58 -0.56 -21.74
N GLU A 21 -2.64 -0.72 -20.45
CA GLU A 21 -2.92 0.39 -19.57
C GLU A 21 -1.75 1.35 -19.58
N VAL A 22 -2.07 2.62 -19.67
CA VAL A 22 -1.05 3.67 -19.55
C VAL A 22 -0.97 4.10 -18.10
N PRO A 23 0.23 4.16 -17.52
CA PRO A 23 0.35 4.65 -16.16
C PRO A 23 -0.23 6.04 -16.05
N GLY A 24 -1.11 6.23 -15.09
CA GLY A 24 -1.72 7.51 -14.81
C GLY A 24 -1.30 8.02 -13.44
N ASP A 25 -1.65 9.27 -13.16
CA ASP A 25 -1.34 9.88 -11.88
C ASP A 25 -1.94 9.06 -10.75
N VAL A 26 -1.16 8.87 -9.70
CA VAL A 26 -1.65 8.21 -8.51
C VAL A 26 -2.40 9.24 -7.67
N THR A 27 -3.66 8.97 -7.39
CA THR A 27 -4.51 9.87 -6.61
C THR A 27 -5.18 9.10 -5.48
N LEU A 28 -5.64 9.81 -4.46
CA LEU A 28 -6.37 9.17 -3.37
C LEU A 28 -7.68 8.57 -3.86
N GLU A 29 -8.28 9.14 -4.89
CA GLU A 29 -9.49 8.59 -5.47
C GLU A 29 -9.24 7.19 -6.06
N ARG A 30 -8.12 7.02 -6.75
CA ARG A 30 -7.73 5.70 -7.28
C ARG A 30 -7.41 4.73 -6.16
N VAL A 31 -6.79 5.22 -5.09
CA VAL A 31 -6.52 4.40 -3.90
C VAL A 31 -7.84 3.93 -3.29
N ARG A 32 -8.80 4.83 -3.13
CA ARG A 32 -10.10 4.48 -2.58
C ARG A 32 -10.76 3.39 -3.41
N ALA A 33 -10.73 3.54 -4.74
CA ALA A 33 -11.32 2.55 -5.64
C ALA A 33 -10.66 1.19 -5.46
N ALA A 34 -9.33 1.15 -5.34
CA ALA A 34 -8.60 -0.10 -5.13
C ALA A 34 -8.99 -0.76 -3.81
N LEU A 35 -9.16 0.03 -2.74
CA LEU A 35 -9.56 -0.51 -1.45
C LEU A 35 -10.99 -1.04 -1.48
N HIS A 36 -11.89 -0.34 -2.17
CA HIS A 36 -13.26 -0.83 -2.36
C HIS A 36 -13.26 -2.18 -3.09
N GLU A 37 -12.50 -2.28 -4.14
CA GLU A 37 -12.44 -3.51 -4.91
C GLU A 37 -11.91 -4.68 -4.09
N ARG A 38 -10.99 -4.40 -3.19
CA ARG A 38 -10.43 -5.41 -2.29
C ARG A 38 -11.30 -5.70 -1.07
N GLY A 39 -12.36 -4.91 -0.87
CA GLY A 39 -13.21 -5.05 0.31
C GLY A 39 -12.55 -4.54 1.58
N GLU A 40 -11.58 -3.65 1.47
CA GLU A 40 -10.81 -3.15 2.60
C GLU A 40 -11.06 -1.69 2.95
N PHE A 41 -11.84 -0.99 2.16
CA PHE A 41 -12.11 0.42 2.42
C PHE A 41 -12.90 0.62 3.72
N LEU A 42 -12.44 1.50 4.59
CA LEU A 42 -13.17 1.90 5.79
C LEU A 42 -13.71 3.32 5.70
N ALA A 43 -12.86 4.27 5.39
CA ALA A 43 -13.26 5.67 5.43
C ALA A 43 -12.28 6.57 4.69
N ASP A 44 -12.77 7.72 4.26
CA ASP A 44 -11.91 8.81 3.81
C ASP A 44 -11.52 9.66 5.00
N LEU A 45 -10.27 10.03 5.08
CA LEU A 45 -9.75 11.00 6.04
C LEU A 45 -9.37 12.26 5.26
N PRO A 46 -9.09 13.38 5.94
CA PRO A 46 -8.81 14.62 5.23
C PRO A 46 -7.72 14.53 4.16
N GLU A 47 -6.67 13.77 4.40
CA GLU A 47 -5.57 13.67 3.45
C GLU A 47 -5.11 12.25 3.22
N SER A 48 -5.97 11.28 3.54
CA SER A 48 -5.60 9.87 3.39
C SER A 48 -6.86 9.02 3.28
N VAL A 49 -6.66 7.73 3.00
CA VAL A 49 -7.73 6.75 2.96
C VAL A 49 -7.43 5.69 4.00
N LEU A 50 -8.44 5.37 4.81
CA LEU A 50 -8.32 4.37 5.86
C LEU A 50 -8.82 3.03 5.33
N GLY A 51 -8.03 1.99 5.52
CA GLY A 51 -8.41 0.63 5.14
C GLY A 51 -8.24 -0.33 6.31
N GLU A 52 -8.78 -1.54 6.14
CA GLU A 52 -8.66 -2.60 7.14
C GLU A 52 -8.43 -3.93 6.47
N HIS A 53 -7.51 -4.71 7.01
CA HIS A 53 -7.21 -6.06 6.55
C HIS A 53 -6.93 -6.94 7.77
N ASP A 54 -7.69 -8.02 7.94
CA ASP A 54 -7.53 -8.95 9.05
C ASP A 54 -7.47 -8.24 10.40
N LEU A 55 -8.41 -7.34 10.63
CA LEU A 55 -8.54 -6.58 11.88
C LEU A 55 -7.40 -5.58 12.13
N HIS A 56 -6.53 -5.37 11.16
CA HIS A 56 -5.49 -4.35 11.23
C HIS A 56 -5.87 -3.18 10.34
N THR A 57 -5.83 -1.98 10.88
CA THR A 57 -6.10 -0.79 10.09
C THR A 57 -4.81 -0.22 9.52
N TYR A 58 -4.93 0.39 8.37
CA TYR A 58 -3.81 1.07 7.73
C TYR A 58 -4.30 2.33 7.03
N THR A 59 -3.41 3.27 6.82
CA THR A 59 -3.72 4.47 6.07
C THR A 59 -2.87 4.53 4.82
N VAL A 60 -3.46 5.08 3.75
CA VAL A 60 -2.75 5.32 2.51
C VAL A 60 -2.81 6.80 2.24
N ALA A 61 -1.66 7.44 2.11
CA ALA A 61 -1.55 8.88 1.91
C ALA A 61 -0.58 9.20 0.80
N LEU A 62 -0.78 10.35 0.17
CA LEU A 62 0.16 10.90 -0.79
C LEU A 62 0.92 12.03 -0.13
N THR A 63 2.24 11.96 -0.13
CA THR A 63 3.09 12.99 0.44
C THR A 63 4.20 13.30 -0.56
N GLY A 64 4.17 14.49 -1.15
CA GLY A 64 5.10 14.84 -2.20
C GLY A 64 4.96 13.88 -3.37
N HIS A 65 6.03 13.19 -3.72
CA HIS A 65 6.03 12.24 -4.84
C HIS A 65 5.97 10.78 -4.36
N TYR A 66 5.41 10.56 -3.17
CA TYR A 66 5.35 9.20 -2.62
C TYR A 66 3.96 8.84 -2.18
N LEU A 67 3.58 7.60 -2.45
CA LEU A 67 2.42 6.96 -1.87
C LEU A 67 2.90 6.18 -0.66
N ASN A 68 2.35 6.48 0.50
CA ASN A 68 2.76 5.84 1.75
C ASN A 68 1.63 4.99 2.31
N VAL A 69 1.93 3.72 2.59
CA VAL A 69 1.02 2.83 3.30
C VAL A 69 1.58 2.66 4.71
N THR A 70 0.84 3.12 5.70
CA THR A 70 1.27 3.10 7.10
C THR A 70 0.33 2.22 7.91
N THR A 71 0.89 1.23 8.58
CA THR A 71 0.15 0.35 9.48
C THR A 71 0.62 0.61 10.90
N ARG A 72 -0.32 0.89 11.79
CA ARG A 72 0.00 1.14 13.19
C ARG A 72 -0.28 -0.12 14.00
N TRP A 73 0.65 -0.45 14.89
CA TRP A 73 0.45 -1.55 15.81
C TRP A 73 -0.64 -1.16 16.81
N SER A 74 -1.52 -2.11 17.12
CA SER A 74 -2.65 -1.85 18.01
C SER A 74 -2.26 -1.80 19.48
N ARG A 75 -1.04 -2.20 19.81
CA ARG A 75 -0.55 -2.19 21.18
C ARG A 75 0.45 -1.08 21.39
N THR A 76 0.78 -0.82 22.65
CA THR A 76 1.82 0.14 23.01
C THR A 76 2.87 -0.54 23.86
N ILE A 77 4.08 0.01 23.79
CA ILE A 77 5.19 -0.45 24.63
C ILE A 77 5.23 0.50 25.82
N PRO A 78 5.34 -0.03 27.07
CA PRO A 78 5.41 0.82 28.23
C PRO A 78 6.57 1.80 28.14
N ALA A 79 6.35 3.03 28.60
CA ALA A 79 7.36 4.08 28.53
C ALA A 79 8.71 3.69 29.10
N PRO A 80 8.81 2.94 30.24
CA PRO A 80 10.12 2.53 30.73
C PRO A 80 10.91 1.65 29.76
N ALA A 81 10.27 1.03 28.79
CA ALA A 81 10.93 0.19 27.79
C ALA A 81 11.31 0.97 26.53
N ARG A 82 11.37 2.30 26.59
CA ARG A 82 11.69 3.15 25.43
C ARG A 82 12.99 2.76 24.76
N ARG A 83 14.02 2.47 25.55
CA ARG A 83 15.32 2.12 24.99
C ARG A 83 15.25 0.83 24.21
N ALA A 84 14.52 -0.15 24.74
CA ALA A 84 14.34 -1.43 24.05
C ALA A 84 13.56 -1.24 22.75
N ALA A 85 12.56 -0.36 22.76
CA ALA A 85 11.78 -0.05 21.56
C ALA A 85 12.65 0.61 20.50
N SER A 86 13.49 1.57 20.88
CA SER A 86 14.41 2.22 19.95
C SER A 86 15.40 1.24 19.36
N GLN A 87 15.89 0.32 20.17
CA GLN A 87 16.82 -0.70 19.70
C GLN A 87 16.13 -1.62 18.68
N LEU A 88 14.91 -2.03 18.97
CA LEU A 88 14.12 -2.85 18.04
C LEU A 88 13.96 -2.17 16.69
N VAL A 89 13.59 -0.89 16.71
CA VAL A 89 13.39 -0.11 15.48
C VAL A 89 14.71 -0.02 14.71
N ASN A 90 15.80 0.27 15.39
CA ASN A 90 17.10 0.39 14.72
C ASN A 90 17.54 -0.95 14.13
N ASP A 91 17.35 -2.04 14.87
CA ASP A 91 17.74 -3.36 14.39
C ASP A 91 16.92 -3.77 13.17
N TRP A 92 15.62 -3.49 13.19
CA TRP A 92 14.78 -3.78 12.02
C TRP A 92 15.23 -3.00 10.79
N ASN A 93 15.46 -1.70 10.96
CA ASN A 93 15.75 -0.83 9.82
C ASN A 93 17.18 -0.98 9.29
N ARG A 94 18.09 -1.53 10.08
CA ARG A 94 19.50 -1.64 9.69
C ARG A 94 19.69 -2.40 8.40
N ASP A 95 18.97 -3.51 8.25
CA ASP A 95 19.18 -4.42 7.15
C ASP A 95 18.04 -4.42 6.13
N ARG A 96 17.12 -3.46 6.24
CA ARG A 96 15.93 -3.43 5.38
C ARG A 96 15.72 -2.05 4.80
N ILE A 97 15.38 -2.02 3.52
CA ILE A 97 15.01 -0.77 2.87
C ILE A 97 13.53 -0.50 3.10
N MET A 98 12.70 -1.52 2.97
CA MET A 98 11.26 -1.45 3.20
C MET A 98 10.75 -2.77 3.76
N PRO A 99 9.73 -2.73 4.62
CA PRO A 99 9.10 -1.53 5.19
C PRO A 99 9.97 -0.90 6.27
N THR A 100 9.71 0.37 6.54
CA THR A 100 10.41 1.09 7.60
C THR A 100 9.59 1.02 8.87
N LEU A 101 10.23 0.64 9.96
CA LEU A 101 9.62 0.61 11.28
C LEU A 101 10.03 1.89 12.02
N TYR A 102 9.09 2.51 12.72
CA TYR A 102 9.39 3.66 13.55
C TYR A 102 8.50 3.69 14.78
N SER A 103 8.99 4.40 15.80
CA SER A 103 8.27 4.53 17.07
C SER A 103 7.84 5.97 17.28
N HIS A 104 6.80 6.15 18.06
CA HIS A 104 6.34 7.48 18.45
C HIS A 104 5.85 7.45 19.88
N ALA A 105 6.15 8.50 20.62
CA ALA A 105 5.71 8.61 22.01
C ALA A 105 4.24 9.02 22.04
N GLY A 106 3.49 8.41 22.95
CA GLY A 106 2.09 8.73 23.17
C GLY A 106 1.82 8.78 24.67
N GLU A 107 0.58 9.10 25.03
CA GLU A 107 0.19 9.18 26.43
C GLU A 107 0.24 7.82 27.11
N ASP A 108 -0.10 6.77 26.39
CA ASP A 108 -0.18 5.43 26.94
C ASP A 108 1.11 4.64 26.80
N GLY A 109 2.15 5.27 26.27
CA GLY A 109 3.41 4.59 26.03
C GLY A 109 3.94 4.86 24.63
N ILE A 110 4.70 3.90 24.11
CA ILE A 110 5.35 4.05 22.82
C ILE A 110 4.61 3.21 21.79
N GLY A 111 4.14 3.87 20.72
CA GLY A 111 3.50 3.19 19.60
C GLY A 111 4.52 2.81 18.55
N LEU A 112 4.22 1.78 17.78
CA LEU A 112 5.01 1.36 16.63
C LEU A 112 4.18 1.45 15.38
N SER A 113 4.81 1.87 14.29
CA SER A 113 4.18 1.95 12.97
C SER A 113 5.14 1.45 11.92
N VAL A 114 4.58 0.91 10.86
CA VAL A 114 5.33 0.39 9.73
C VAL A 114 4.88 1.12 8.47
N ARG A 115 5.83 1.61 7.70
CA ARG A 115 5.52 2.35 6.47
C ARG A 115 6.23 1.73 5.29
N SER A 116 5.49 1.60 4.19
CA SER A 116 6.05 1.29 2.88
C SER A 116 5.73 2.45 1.94
N SER A 117 6.66 2.80 1.07
CA SER A 117 6.53 3.95 0.19
C SER A 117 6.78 3.56 -1.26
N LEU A 118 5.99 4.15 -2.16
CA LEU A 118 6.13 3.95 -3.59
C LEU A 118 6.26 5.33 -4.24
N SER A 119 7.28 5.48 -5.10
CA SER A 119 7.43 6.73 -5.86
C SER A 119 6.28 6.84 -6.87
N THR A 120 5.69 8.04 -6.97
CA THR A 120 4.59 8.30 -7.88
C THR A 120 5.00 9.13 -9.09
N VAL A 121 6.29 9.35 -9.26
CA VAL A 121 6.81 10.24 -10.30
C VAL A 121 6.35 9.82 -11.71
N VAL A 122 6.40 8.52 -11.99
CA VAL A 122 6.00 8.00 -13.30
C VAL A 122 4.56 7.50 -13.35
N GLY A 123 3.82 7.66 -12.25
CA GLY A 123 2.46 7.15 -12.17
C GLY A 123 2.41 5.63 -11.99
N ALA A 124 1.22 5.09 -12.05
CA ALA A 124 1.00 3.66 -11.92
C ALA A 124 -0.31 3.26 -12.57
N THR A 125 -0.36 2.03 -13.10
CA THR A 125 -1.62 1.42 -13.49
C THR A 125 -2.30 0.83 -12.27
N ASP A 126 -3.56 0.42 -12.41
CA ASP A 126 -4.36 -0.01 -11.25
C ASP A 126 -3.81 -1.26 -10.57
N ARG A 127 -3.39 -2.24 -11.34
CA ARG A 127 -2.95 -3.48 -10.76
C ARG A 127 -1.66 -3.35 -9.93
N PRO A 128 -0.60 -2.72 -10.44
CA PRO A 128 0.58 -2.47 -9.63
C PRO A 128 0.29 -1.62 -8.39
N LEU A 129 -0.63 -0.66 -8.49
CA LEU A 129 -1.02 0.15 -7.36
C LEU A 129 -1.67 -0.71 -6.28
N SER A 130 -2.64 -1.54 -6.67
CA SER A 130 -3.32 -2.43 -5.74
C SER A 130 -2.35 -3.46 -5.16
N ASP A 131 -1.46 -4.01 -5.97
CA ASP A 131 -0.46 -5.00 -5.51
C ASP A 131 0.50 -4.38 -4.50
N PHE A 132 0.90 -3.12 -4.71
CA PHE A 132 1.77 -2.44 -3.76
C PHE A 132 1.09 -2.30 -2.41
N ILE A 133 -0.18 -1.87 -2.40
CA ILE A 133 -0.93 -1.73 -1.16
C ILE A 133 -1.03 -3.08 -0.46
N ALA A 134 -1.39 -4.12 -1.18
CA ALA A 134 -1.53 -5.45 -0.62
C ALA A 134 -0.24 -5.97 0.01
N SER A 135 0.87 -5.86 -0.72
CA SER A 135 2.15 -6.34 -0.22
C SER A 135 2.65 -5.52 0.96
N SER A 136 2.32 -4.21 0.98
CA SER A 136 2.68 -3.34 2.09
C SER A 136 1.99 -3.77 3.39
N VAL A 137 0.70 -4.10 3.29
CA VAL A 137 -0.07 -4.55 4.45
C VAL A 137 0.46 -5.88 4.97
N VAL A 138 0.76 -6.81 4.07
CA VAL A 138 1.32 -8.12 4.47
C VAL A 138 2.69 -7.94 5.11
N ALA A 139 3.54 -7.10 4.53
CA ALA A 139 4.87 -6.86 5.08
C ALA A 139 4.79 -6.23 6.48
N ALA A 140 3.84 -5.33 6.69
CA ALA A 140 3.63 -4.70 8.00
C ALA A 140 3.25 -5.75 9.05
N ARG A 141 2.42 -6.71 8.69
CA ARG A 141 2.02 -7.76 9.61
C ARG A 141 3.22 -8.61 10.04
N HIS A 142 4.16 -8.83 9.15
CA HIS A 142 5.37 -9.58 9.51
C HIS A 142 6.26 -8.78 10.46
N ALA A 143 6.26 -7.44 10.36
CA ALA A 143 7.07 -6.60 11.23
C ALA A 143 6.45 -6.45 12.61
N LEU A 144 5.14 -6.49 12.69
CA LEU A 144 4.41 -6.27 13.93
C LEU A 144 3.90 -7.59 14.50
#